data_c5edf9c255fee90acc8f015b4e3eb4ef
#
_entry.id   c5edf9c255fee90acc8f015b4e3eb4ef
#
_cell.length_a   1.000
_cell.length_b   1.000
_cell.length_c   1.000
_cell.angle_alpha   90.00
_cell.angle_beta   90.00
_cell.angle_gamma   90.00
#
_symmetry.space_group_name_H-M   'P 1'
#
loop_
_entity.id
_entity.type
_entity.pdbx_description
1 polymer ?
#
loop_
_entity_poly.entity_id
_entity_poly.type
_entity_poly.pdbx_seq_one_letter_code
_entity_poly.pdbx_strand_id
1 'polypeptide(L)'
;MIWIFPAIAGLLIVYFAMRSSRFRRFAEPVLSILVALGLASAFVVWLRDGSGESNETDPPPFTQDRPVIQPEDLALENLQFTRNRPDTSYRVTGTVLNKSAANLTNFNLTVALEDCPNDTCKTVGEDTALILARVPAGKEQAFDTFFTFPNRFGVEPTAPKWTTRISNIQGVAAQ
;
A
#
# COMPACT_ATOMS: atom_id res chain seq x y z
N MET A 1 -14.71 -10.25 -32.55
CA MET A 1 -15.36 -11.48 -33.07
C MET A 1 -14.42 -12.69 -33.23
N ILE A 2 -13.17 -12.65 -32.83
CA ILE A 2 -12.14 -13.72 -33.01
C ILE A 2 -12.26 -14.85 -31.96
N TRP A 3 -12.94 -14.59 -30.83
CA TRP A 3 -13.04 -15.54 -29.69
C TRP A 3 -14.05 -16.68 -29.88
N ILE A 4 -14.90 -16.64 -30.92
CA ILE A 4 -15.93 -17.66 -31.18
C ILE A 4 -15.31 -18.94 -31.74
N PHE A 5 -14.24 -18.85 -32.53
CA PHE A 5 -13.59 -20.00 -33.15
C PHE A 5 -12.97 -20.98 -32.14
N PRO A 6 -12.20 -20.55 -31.12
CA PRO A 6 -11.66 -21.48 -30.14
C PRO A 6 -12.74 -22.11 -29.25
N ALA A 7 -13.85 -21.42 -28.99
CA ALA A 7 -14.97 -21.97 -28.21
C ALA A 7 -15.68 -23.10 -28.97
N ILE A 8 -15.92 -22.93 -30.27
CA ILE A 8 -16.53 -23.95 -31.13
C ILE A 8 -15.60 -25.17 -31.29
N ALA A 9 -14.30 -24.94 -31.48
CA ALA A 9 -13.32 -26.01 -31.57
C ALA A 9 -13.24 -26.81 -30.24
N GLY A 10 -13.27 -26.16 -29.09
CA GLY A 10 -13.32 -26.81 -27.78
C GLY A 10 -14.55 -27.69 -27.58
N LEU A 11 -15.76 -27.19 -27.99
CA LEU A 11 -17.00 -27.93 -27.93
C LEU A 11 -16.98 -29.17 -28.82
N LEU A 12 -16.44 -29.07 -30.04
CA LEU A 12 -16.30 -30.22 -30.96
C LEU A 12 -15.35 -31.28 -30.38
N ILE A 13 -14.22 -30.89 -29.80
CA ILE A 13 -13.29 -31.84 -29.21
C ILE A 13 -13.94 -32.58 -28.03
N VAL A 14 -14.68 -31.89 -27.15
CA VAL A 14 -15.40 -32.48 -26.03
C VAL A 14 -16.48 -33.46 -26.55
N TYR A 15 -17.23 -33.05 -27.58
CA TYR A 15 -18.26 -33.91 -28.17
C TYR A 15 -17.70 -35.22 -28.76
N PHE A 16 -16.58 -35.17 -29.50
CA PHE A 16 -15.92 -36.36 -30.04
C PHE A 16 -15.26 -37.22 -28.93
N ALA A 17 -14.72 -36.61 -27.88
CA ALA A 17 -14.17 -37.31 -26.73
C ALA A 17 -15.23 -38.14 -25.97
N MET A 18 -16.45 -37.60 -25.87
CA MET A 18 -17.57 -38.32 -25.20
C MET A 18 -18.15 -39.47 -26.05
N ARG A 19 -18.01 -39.44 -27.37
CA ARG A 19 -18.65 -40.40 -28.27
C ARG A 19 -17.79 -41.62 -28.61
N SER A 20 -16.45 -41.59 -28.40
CA SER A 20 -15.56 -42.70 -28.80
C SER A 20 -14.69 -43.19 -27.65
N SER A 21 -14.89 -44.42 -27.20
CA SER A 21 -14.11 -45.03 -26.14
C SER A 21 -12.61 -45.27 -26.47
N ARG A 22 -12.28 -45.34 -27.76
CA ARG A 22 -10.88 -45.42 -28.23
C ARG A 22 -10.17 -44.08 -28.20
N PHE A 23 -10.93 -43.02 -28.40
CA PHE A 23 -10.42 -41.64 -28.41
C PHE A 23 -10.10 -41.16 -26.99
N ARG A 24 -10.78 -41.69 -25.98
CA ARG A 24 -10.62 -41.33 -24.57
C ARG A 24 -9.20 -41.57 -24.05
N ARG A 25 -8.53 -42.67 -24.47
CA ARG A 25 -7.16 -42.99 -24.08
C ARG A 25 -6.10 -42.03 -24.61
N PHE A 26 -6.37 -41.39 -25.77
CA PHE A 26 -5.47 -40.40 -26.36
C PHE A 26 -5.88 -38.97 -26.03
N ALA A 27 -7.17 -38.73 -25.79
CA ALA A 27 -7.69 -37.39 -25.47
C ALA A 27 -7.25 -36.91 -24.07
N GLU A 28 -7.13 -37.82 -23.11
CA GLU A 28 -6.74 -37.49 -21.73
C GLU A 28 -5.33 -36.85 -21.64
N PRO A 29 -4.26 -37.43 -22.21
CA PRO A 29 -2.95 -36.79 -22.19
C PRO A 29 -2.87 -35.54 -23.08
N VAL A 30 -3.57 -35.52 -24.22
CA VAL A 30 -3.58 -34.35 -25.13
C VAL A 30 -4.30 -33.17 -24.48
N LEU A 31 -5.43 -33.40 -23.81
CA LEU A 31 -6.17 -32.35 -23.12
C LEU A 31 -5.33 -31.79 -21.93
N SER A 32 -4.65 -32.65 -21.19
CA SER A 32 -3.77 -32.24 -20.09
C SER A 32 -2.62 -31.34 -20.58
N ILE A 33 -2.01 -31.70 -21.73
CA ILE A 33 -0.94 -30.89 -22.33
C ILE A 33 -1.48 -29.53 -22.83
N LEU A 34 -2.67 -29.52 -23.45
CA LEU A 34 -3.29 -28.27 -23.92
C LEU A 34 -3.66 -27.32 -22.78
N VAL A 35 -4.19 -27.86 -21.69
CA VAL A 35 -4.48 -27.07 -20.47
C VAL A 35 -3.19 -26.54 -19.85
N ALA A 36 -2.14 -27.35 -19.74
CA ALA A 36 -0.86 -26.93 -19.22
C ALA A 36 -0.22 -25.82 -20.08
N LEU A 37 -0.27 -25.95 -21.40
CA LEU A 37 0.22 -24.91 -22.33
C LEU A 37 -0.62 -23.63 -22.25
N GLY A 38 -1.96 -23.76 -22.11
CA GLY A 38 -2.86 -22.63 -21.93
C GLY A 38 -2.58 -21.85 -20.64
N LEU A 39 -2.34 -22.56 -19.52
CA LEU A 39 -1.97 -21.94 -18.24
C LEU A 39 -0.56 -21.32 -18.30
N ALA A 40 0.39 -21.99 -18.94
CA ALA A 40 1.73 -21.45 -19.10
C ALA A 40 1.71 -20.17 -19.97
N SER A 41 0.95 -20.13 -21.05
CA SER A 41 0.81 -18.93 -21.87
C SER A 41 0.12 -17.78 -21.14
N ALA A 42 -0.94 -18.06 -20.39
CA ALA A 42 -1.62 -17.08 -19.55
C ALA A 42 -0.67 -16.52 -18.45
N PHE A 43 0.15 -17.39 -17.87
CA PHE A 43 1.15 -16.99 -16.88
C PHE A 43 2.25 -16.11 -17.48
N VAL A 44 2.73 -16.43 -18.70
CA VAL A 44 3.71 -15.59 -19.41
C VAL A 44 3.12 -14.24 -19.78
N VAL A 45 1.86 -14.18 -20.23
CA VAL A 45 1.15 -12.92 -20.49
C VAL A 45 1.02 -12.13 -19.21
N TRP A 46 0.61 -12.76 -18.11
CA TRP A 46 0.50 -12.11 -16.80
C TRP A 46 1.85 -11.58 -16.28
N LEU A 47 2.95 -12.32 -16.47
CA LEU A 47 4.30 -11.85 -16.15
C LEU A 47 4.73 -10.66 -17.04
N ARG A 48 4.33 -10.65 -18.30
CA ARG A 48 4.62 -9.55 -19.22
C ARG A 48 3.79 -8.30 -18.90
N ASP A 49 2.52 -8.47 -18.59
CA ASP A 49 1.65 -7.36 -18.16
C ASP A 49 1.98 -6.90 -16.74
N GLY A 50 2.51 -7.79 -15.87
CA GLY A 50 2.99 -7.47 -14.53
C GLY A 50 4.36 -6.79 -14.48
N SER A 51 5.15 -6.85 -15.57
CA SER A 51 6.36 -6.04 -15.78
C SER A 51 6.02 -4.77 -16.56
N GLY A 52 4.78 -4.30 -16.38
CA GLY A 52 4.19 -3.21 -17.13
C GLY A 52 5.12 -2.00 -17.18
N GLU A 53 5.75 -1.83 -18.29
CA GLU A 53 5.84 -0.53 -18.90
C GLU A 53 4.40 0.00 -18.97
N SER A 54 4.07 0.89 -18.06
CA SER A 54 2.92 1.77 -18.20
C SER A 54 3.12 2.46 -19.53
N ASN A 55 2.49 1.96 -20.60
CA ASN A 55 2.17 2.80 -21.71
C ASN A 55 1.31 3.91 -21.09
N GLU A 56 1.96 4.98 -20.78
CA GLU A 56 1.38 6.29 -20.56
C GLU A 56 0.57 6.64 -21.81
N THR A 57 -0.59 6.01 -21.95
CA THR A 57 -1.69 6.65 -22.62
C THR A 57 -2.06 7.75 -21.65
N ASP A 58 -1.56 8.96 -21.94
CA ASP A 58 -1.93 10.18 -21.23
C ASP A 58 -3.39 10.08 -20.83
N PRO A 59 -3.70 9.98 -19.52
CA PRO A 59 -5.06 10.20 -19.09
C PRO A 59 -5.41 11.63 -19.56
N PRO A 60 -6.64 11.87 -20.06
CA PRO A 60 -7.04 13.21 -20.44
C PRO A 60 -6.67 14.14 -19.28
N PRO A 61 -6.22 15.37 -19.55
CA PRO A 61 -5.71 16.28 -18.54
C PRO A 61 -6.82 16.69 -17.60
N PHE A 62 -7.22 15.79 -16.71
CA PHE A 62 -7.81 16.17 -15.44
C PHE A 62 -6.64 16.59 -14.54
N THR A 63 -5.96 17.64 -14.94
CA THR A 63 -5.23 18.49 -14.03
C THR A 63 -6.29 19.13 -13.14
N GLN A 64 -6.87 18.33 -12.23
CA GLN A 64 -7.28 18.94 -10.99
C GLN A 64 -5.97 19.43 -10.40
N ASP A 65 -5.79 20.75 -10.40
CA ASP A 65 -4.82 21.44 -9.56
C ASP A 65 -5.13 21.02 -8.12
N ARG A 66 -4.64 19.83 -7.74
CA ARG A 66 -4.68 19.44 -6.33
C ARG A 66 -3.72 20.37 -5.64
N PRO A 67 -4.19 21.19 -4.74
CA PRO A 67 -3.33 22.08 -4.02
C PRO A 67 -2.25 21.24 -3.33
N VAL A 68 -1.00 21.52 -3.68
CA VAL A 68 0.16 20.82 -3.09
C VAL A 68 0.38 21.43 -1.71
N ILE A 69 0.08 20.67 -0.66
CA ILE A 69 0.44 21.03 0.72
C ILE A 69 1.87 20.53 0.95
N GLN A 70 2.77 21.41 1.33
CA GLN A 70 4.15 21.07 1.63
C GLN A 70 4.28 20.57 3.08
N PRO A 71 5.27 19.73 3.41
CA PRO A 71 5.51 19.30 4.80
C PRO A 71 5.69 20.46 5.79
N GLU A 72 6.24 21.59 5.33
CA GLU A 72 6.46 22.81 6.11
C GLU A 72 5.16 23.52 6.49
N ASP A 73 4.09 23.27 5.72
CA ASP A 73 2.76 23.83 5.98
C ASP A 73 2.03 23.10 7.12
N LEU A 74 2.55 21.97 7.56
CA LEU A 74 1.97 21.19 8.65
C LEU A 74 2.87 21.26 9.88
N ALA A 75 2.29 21.62 11.02
CA ALA A 75 2.98 21.56 12.30
C ALA A 75 2.34 20.46 13.17
N LEU A 76 3.18 19.63 13.78
CA LEU A 76 2.77 18.68 14.79
C LEU A 76 3.06 19.26 16.17
N GLU A 77 2.06 19.30 17.03
CA GLU A 77 2.15 19.89 18.36
C GLU A 77 1.65 18.88 19.42
N ASN A 78 2.12 19.05 20.64
CA ASN A 78 1.69 18.27 21.81
C ASN A 78 1.80 16.74 21.61
N LEU A 79 2.84 16.28 20.91
CA LEU A 79 3.07 14.85 20.68
C LEU A 79 3.35 14.14 22.00
N GLN A 80 2.57 13.08 22.26
CA GLN A 80 2.75 12.23 23.43
C GLN A 80 2.86 10.78 22.97
N PHE A 81 3.88 10.08 23.48
CA PHE A 81 4.14 8.68 23.17
C PHE A 81 3.91 7.86 24.43
N THR A 82 2.89 7.01 24.41
CA THR A 82 2.51 6.16 25.54
C THR A 82 2.66 4.71 25.15
N ARG A 83 3.43 3.95 25.92
CA ARG A 83 3.58 2.51 25.71
C ARG A 83 2.24 1.81 25.88
N ASN A 84 1.95 0.86 25.00
CA ASN A 84 0.74 0.07 25.00
C ASN A 84 1.05 -1.44 25.00
N ARG A 85 0.04 -2.28 24.96
CA ARG A 85 0.18 -3.73 24.78
C ARG A 85 -0.10 -4.12 23.33
N PRO A 86 0.71 -5.01 22.70
CA PRO A 86 1.96 -5.60 23.25
C PRO A 86 3.05 -4.55 23.46
N ASP A 87 4.08 -4.88 24.25
CA ASP A 87 5.16 -3.98 24.68
C ASP A 87 5.98 -3.33 23.55
N THR A 88 5.76 -3.79 22.31
CA THR A 88 6.33 -3.21 21.09
C THR A 88 5.44 -2.12 20.48
N SER A 89 4.24 -1.89 21.01
CA SER A 89 3.26 -0.92 20.52
C SER A 89 3.28 0.36 21.36
N TYR A 90 3.17 1.48 20.67
CA TYR A 90 3.07 2.82 21.28
C TYR A 90 1.86 3.55 20.72
N ARG A 91 1.03 4.06 21.61
CA ARG A 91 -0.03 4.99 21.27
C ARG A 91 0.56 6.38 21.14
N VAL A 92 0.29 7.05 20.04
CA VAL A 92 0.77 8.41 19.79
C VAL A 92 -0.43 9.33 19.63
N THR A 93 -0.50 10.33 20.47
CA THR A 93 -1.50 11.39 20.39
C THR A 93 -0.82 12.72 20.13
N GLY A 94 -1.52 13.63 19.47
CA GLY A 94 -1.00 14.96 19.17
C GLY A 94 -2.02 15.80 18.44
N THR A 95 -1.61 16.99 18.04
CA THR A 95 -2.42 17.92 17.24
C THR A 95 -1.67 18.24 15.96
N VAL A 96 -2.35 18.21 14.82
CA VAL A 96 -1.84 18.70 13.56
C VAL A 96 -2.47 20.05 13.25
N LEU A 97 -1.63 21.06 13.01
CA LEU A 97 -2.00 22.40 12.58
C LEU A 97 -1.72 22.50 11.06
N ASN A 98 -2.74 22.81 10.28
CA ASN A 98 -2.65 23.04 8.85
C ASN A 98 -2.48 24.53 8.56
N LYS A 99 -1.28 24.95 8.20
CA LYS A 99 -0.93 26.36 7.86
C LYS A 99 -1.14 26.67 6.37
N SER A 100 -1.48 25.65 5.55
CA SER A 100 -1.70 25.84 4.12
C SER A 100 -3.01 26.54 3.81
N ALA A 101 -3.18 26.96 2.56
CA ALA A 101 -4.43 27.50 2.03
C ALA A 101 -5.44 26.42 1.58
N ALA A 102 -5.09 25.15 1.68
CA ALA A 102 -5.90 24.02 1.26
C ALA A 102 -6.39 23.20 2.47
N ASN A 103 -7.47 22.46 2.30
CA ASN A 103 -7.97 21.56 3.32
C ASN A 103 -7.17 20.25 3.29
N LEU A 104 -6.50 19.90 4.38
CA LEU A 104 -5.82 18.63 4.55
C LEU A 104 -6.82 17.48 4.66
N THR A 105 -6.58 16.37 3.98
CA THR A 105 -7.40 15.16 4.06
C THR A 105 -6.70 14.00 4.78
N ASN A 106 -5.43 13.81 4.49
CA ASN A 106 -4.60 12.80 5.16
C ASN A 106 -3.12 13.10 4.93
N PHE A 107 -2.28 12.44 5.73
CA PHE A 107 -0.83 12.42 5.58
C PHE A 107 -0.24 11.16 6.22
N ASN A 108 0.96 10.80 5.82
CA ASN A 108 1.73 9.76 6.48
C ASN A 108 2.62 10.38 7.56
N LEU A 109 2.53 9.84 8.76
CA LEU A 109 3.42 10.16 9.87
C LEU A 109 4.39 8.99 10.06
N THR A 110 5.67 9.23 9.84
CA THR A 110 6.74 8.29 10.15
C THR A 110 7.35 8.68 11.48
N VAL A 111 7.49 7.70 12.37
CA VAL A 111 8.10 7.87 13.69
C VAL A 111 9.29 6.92 13.79
N ALA A 112 10.45 7.47 14.13
CA ALA A 112 11.63 6.70 14.48
C ALA A 112 11.87 6.74 15.99
N LEU A 113 12.14 5.58 16.59
CA LEU A 113 12.51 5.40 17.97
C LEU A 113 13.99 5.05 18.08
N GLU A 114 14.71 5.83 18.84
CA GLU A 114 16.10 5.58 19.22
C GLU A 114 16.20 5.43 20.75
N ASP A 115 17.10 4.60 21.21
CA ASP A 115 17.52 4.55 22.63
C ASP A 115 18.89 5.20 22.74
N CYS A 116 18.97 6.27 23.53
CA CYS A 116 20.14 7.13 23.60
C CYS A 116 20.77 7.17 25.04
N PRO A 117 21.19 6.03 25.64
CA PRO A 117 21.89 6.03 26.90
C PRO A 117 23.27 6.69 26.73
N ASN A 118 23.62 7.63 27.63
CA ASN A 118 24.92 8.28 27.66
C ASN A 118 25.35 8.94 26.33
N ASP A 119 24.44 9.65 25.65
CA ASP A 119 24.65 10.35 24.39
C ASP A 119 24.98 9.43 23.18
N THR A 120 24.94 8.13 23.37
CA THR A 120 25.10 7.16 22.29
C THR A 120 23.75 6.63 21.89
N CYS A 121 23.25 7.00 20.68
CA CYS A 121 21.96 6.60 20.18
C CYS A 121 22.04 5.29 19.39
N LYS A 122 21.10 4.39 19.65
CA LYS A 122 20.90 3.16 18.90
C LYS A 122 19.47 3.12 18.38
N THR A 123 19.30 2.94 17.06
CA THR A 123 17.99 2.83 16.45
C THR A 123 17.29 1.56 16.94
N VAL A 124 16.10 1.72 17.52
CA VAL A 124 15.20 0.64 17.92
C VAL A 124 14.33 0.22 16.75
N GLY A 125 13.77 1.19 16.02
CA GLY A 125 12.96 0.95 14.84
C GLY A 125 12.34 2.21 14.27
N GLU A 126 11.69 2.04 13.12
CA GLU A 126 10.90 3.07 12.44
C GLU A 126 9.59 2.45 11.98
N ASP A 127 8.48 3.19 12.10
CA ASP A 127 7.17 2.77 11.63
C ASP A 127 6.41 3.98 11.05
N THR A 128 5.44 3.71 10.16
CA THR A 128 4.68 4.74 9.45
C THR A 128 3.20 4.46 9.56
N ALA A 129 2.44 5.45 9.99
CA ALA A 129 0.99 5.41 10.06
C ALA A 129 0.34 6.43 9.12
N LEU A 130 -0.74 6.04 8.46
CA LEU A 130 -1.61 6.97 7.74
C LEU A 130 -2.54 7.67 8.72
N ILE A 131 -2.45 9.00 8.79
CA ILE A 131 -3.31 9.84 9.62
C ILE A 131 -4.43 10.42 8.76
N LEU A 132 -5.66 9.97 9.03
CA LEU A 132 -6.86 10.50 8.39
C LEU A 132 -7.36 11.71 9.19
N ALA A 133 -6.88 12.89 8.87
CA ALA A 133 -7.23 14.12 9.55
C ALA A 133 -7.77 15.14 8.54
N ARG A 134 -9.07 15.44 8.62
CA ARG A 134 -9.71 16.46 7.77
C ARG A 134 -9.57 17.82 8.41
N VAL A 135 -8.45 18.48 8.18
CA VAL A 135 -8.13 19.77 8.81
C VAL A 135 -8.30 20.90 7.82
N PRO A 136 -9.27 21.79 8.01
CA PRO A 136 -9.43 22.96 7.15
C PRO A 136 -8.19 23.85 7.17
N ALA A 137 -8.05 24.69 6.15
CA ALA A 137 -7.00 25.71 6.05
C ALA A 137 -6.94 26.58 7.33
N GLY A 138 -5.76 26.74 7.90
CA GLY A 138 -5.52 27.53 9.12
C GLY A 138 -6.13 26.99 10.41
N LYS A 139 -6.55 25.71 10.42
CA LYS A 139 -7.15 25.05 11.61
C LYS A 139 -6.24 23.93 12.13
N GLU A 140 -6.57 23.48 13.33
CA GLU A 140 -5.89 22.35 14.00
C GLU A 140 -6.89 21.22 14.29
N GLN A 141 -6.38 20.00 14.39
CA GLN A 141 -7.15 18.82 14.78
C GLN A 141 -6.28 17.84 15.57
N ALA A 142 -6.82 17.32 16.67
CA ALA A 142 -6.20 16.24 17.41
C ALA A 142 -6.24 14.93 16.62
N PHE A 143 -5.20 14.12 16.76
CA PHE A 143 -5.13 12.77 16.19
C PHE A 143 -4.64 11.77 17.25
N ASP A 144 -4.95 10.52 17.01
CA ASP A 144 -4.61 9.38 17.86
C ASP A 144 -4.31 8.18 16.93
N THR A 145 -3.16 7.59 17.10
CA THR A 145 -2.72 6.46 16.26
C THR A 145 -1.76 5.55 17.04
N PHE A 146 -1.40 4.42 16.42
CA PHE A 146 -0.49 3.45 17.00
C PHE A 146 0.69 3.20 16.07
N PHE A 147 1.87 3.02 16.68
CA PHE A 147 3.09 2.60 15.99
C PHE A 147 3.62 1.32 16.64
N THR A 148 4.24 0.46 15.83
CA THR A 148 4.80 -0.79 16.31
C THR A 148 6.29 -0.86 15.99
N PHE A 149 7.11 -0.93 17.01
CA PHE A 149 8.55 -1.04 16.86
C PHE A 149 8.99 -2.45 17.22
N PRO A 150 9.41 -3.27 16.24
CA PRO A 150 9.85 -4.63 16.51
C PRO A 150 11.09 -4.59 17.41
N ASN A 151 10.88 -4.91 18.67
CA ASN A 151 11.97 -5.02 19.63
C ASN A 151 12.78 -6.29 19.36
N ARG A 152 13.79 -6.19 18.50
CA ARG A 152 14.66 -7.31 18.15
C ARG A 152 15.47 -7.85 19.34
N PHE A 153 15.53 -7.14 20.44
CA PHE A 153 16.40 -7.46 21.57
C PHE A 153 15.64 -7.72 22.88
N GLY A 154 14.32 -7.60 22.92
CA GLY A 154 13.52 -7.81 24.14
C GLY A 154 13.81 -6.82 25.27
N VAL A 155 14.61 -5.79 25.02
CA VAL A 155 15.02 -4.80 26.03
C VAL A 155 14.23 -3.52 25.82
N GLU A 156 13.65 -3.01 26.91
CA GLU A 156 12.96 -1.73 26.94
C GLU A 156 13.96 -0.59 26.73
N PRO A 157 13.63 0.41 25.85
CA PRO A 157 14.47 1.61 25.72
C PRO A 157 14.58 2.34 27.08
N THR A 158 15.80 2.63 27.49
CA THR A 158 16.08 3.29 28.76
C THR A 158 16.07 4.82 28.67
N ALA A 159 16.42 5.34 27.49
CA ALA A 159 16.42 6.76 27.16
C ALA A 159 15.80 6.99 25.76
N PRO A 160 14.46 6.82 25.61
CA PRO A 160 13.80 6.89 24.31
C PRO A 160 13.85 8.31 23.75
N LYS A 161 14.32 8.42 22.50
CA LYS A 161 14.30 9.63 21.70
C LYS A 161 13.42 9.40 20.48
N TRP A 162 12.51 10.32 20.21
CA TRP A 162 11.53 10.25 19.14
C TRP A 162 11.85 11.27 18.06
N THR A 163 11.85 10.80 16.82
CA THR A 163 11.98 11.66 15.64
C THR A 163 10.77 11.41 14.74
N THR A 164 10.17 12.48 14.23
CA THR A 164 8.97 12.41 13.39
C THR A 164 9.22 13.04 12.02
N ARG A 165 8.59 12.46 10.98
CA ARG A 165 8.62 12.96 9.61
C ARG A 165 7.25 12.83 8.96
N ILE A 166 6.80 13.91 8.31
CA ILE A 166 5.55 13.94 7.53
C ILE A 166 5.88 13.67 6.06
N SER A 167 5.02 12.87 5.39
CA SER A 167 5.13 12.57 3.97
C SER A 167 3.75 12.24 3.37
N ASN A 168 3.67 12.08 2.04
CA ASN A 168 2.44 11.71 1.32
C ASN A 168 1.21 12.54 1.72
N ILE A 169 1.37 13.84 1.77
CA ILE A 169 0.32 14.77 2.17
C ILE A 169 -0.72 14.89 1.05
N GLN A 170 -1.99 14.75 1.40
CA GLN A 170 -3.08 14.95 0.46
C GLN A 170 -4.02 16.03 0.97
N GLY A 171 -4.40 16.91 0.06
CA GLY A 171 -5.32 17.99 0.31
C GLY A 171 -6.34 18.18 -0.81
N VAL A 172 -7.37 18.98 -0.54
CA VAL A 172 -8.34 19.45 -1.50
C VAL A 172 -8.43 20.97 -1.42
N ALA A 173 -8.80 21.63 -2.52
CA ALA A 173 -8.99 23.07 -2.51
C ALA A 173 -9.98 23.48 -1.42
N ALA A 174 -9.69 24.56 -0.70
CA ALA A 174 -10.65 25.18 0.19
C ALA A 174 -11.78 25.76 -0.66
N GLN A 175 -13.04 25.40 -0.34
CA GLN A 175 -14.23 25.97 -1.00
C GLN A 175 -14.64 27.26 -0.34
#